data_06dffde5da65a34c9b30ad05f7d3630b
#
_entry.id   06dffde5da65a34c9b30ad05f7d3630b
#
_cell.length_a   1.000
_cell.length_b   1.000
_cell.length_c   1.000
_cell.angle_alpha   90.00
_cell.angle_beta   90.00
_cell.angle_gamma   90.00
#
_symmetry.space_group_name_H-M   'P 1'
#
loop_
_entity.id
_entity.type
_entity.pdbx_description
1 polymer ?
#
loop_
_entity_poly.entity_id
_entity_poly.type
_entity_poly.pdbx_seq_one_letter_code
_entity_poly.pdbx_strand_id
1 'polypeptide(L)'
;MIYGIKKPIICYVNGIAAGAGANLAICCDVTFAGESAKFIQSFVNIGLVPDSAGTYNLPRLIGKQKAAGLMFSGEKISASEAEEIGMIFKAVNDGNGYEIALEFAKKLSKMPTKSIGLIKELLNESNGNSIK
;
A
#
# COMPACT_ATOMS: atom_id res chain seq x y z
N MET A 1 -8.23 -8.82 10.27
CA MET A 1 -7.67 -8.46 8.94
C MET A 1 -7.82 -6.97 8.70
N ILE A 2 -6.83 -6.35 8.08
CA ILE A 2 -6.78 -4.87 7.85
C ILE A 2 -8.04 -4.35 7.16
N TYR A 3 -8.56 -5.08 6.18
CA TYR A 3 -9.78 -4.72 5.45
C TYR A 3 -11.03 -4.59 6.33
N GLY A 4 -11.18 -5.43 7.33
CA GLY A 4 -12.37 -5.45 8.17
C GLY A 4 -12.38 -4.42 9.30
N ILE A 5 -11.26 -3.73 9.53
CA ILE A 5 -11.16 -2.71 10.56
C ILE A 5 -11.86 -1.43 10.08
N LYS A 6 -12.89 -0.99 10.81
CA LYS A 6 -13.68 0.21 10.45
C LYS A 6 -12.97 1.53 10.81
N LYS A 7 -11.66 1.52 10.74
CA LYS A 7 -10.78 2.69 10.94
C LYS A 7 -9.73 2.71 9.84
N PRO A 8 -9.25 3.88 9.44
CA PRO A 8 -8.16 3.95 8.48
C PRO A 8 -6.88 3.41 9.09
N ILE A 9 -6.16 2.61 8.33
CA ILE A 9 -4.85 2.09 8.70
C ILE A 9 -3.80 2.81 7.85
N ILE A 10 -2.96 3.58 8.53
CA ILE A 10 -1.89 4.36 7.88
C ILE A 10 -0.58 3.62 8.07
N CYS A 11 0.13 3.41 6.99
CA CYS A 11 1.43 2.75 6.99
C CYS A 11 2.54 3.76 6.69
N TYR A 12 3.66 3.62 7.38
CA TYR A 12 4.92 4.29 7.03
C TYR A 12 6.01 3.26 6.82
N VAL A 13 6.61 3.27 5.65
CA VAL A 13 7.73 2.40 5.29
C VAL A 13 9.02 3.21 5.38
N ASN A 14 9.89 2.83 6.32
CA ASN A 14 11.12 3.57 6.60
C ASN A 14 12.40 2.92 6.05
N GLY A 15 12.26 1.83 5.30
CA GLY A 15 13.39 1.08 4.77
C GLY A 15 12.98 0.14 3.65
N ILE A 16 13.51 -1.07 3.65
CA ILE A 16 13.20 -2.08 2.63
C ILE A 16 11.93 -2.84 3.02
N ALA A 17 10.92 -2.79 2.16
CA ALA A 17 9.72 -3.61 2.23
C ALA A 17 9.82 -4.71 1.18
N ALA A 18 10.10 -5.94 1.60
CA ALA A 18 10.30 -7.07 0.71
C ALA A 18 9.26 -8.17 0.96
N GLY A 19 8.79 -8.81 -0.10
CA GLY A 19 7.87 -9.95 -0.02
C GLY A 19 6.61 -9.63 0.78
N ALA A 20 6.36 -10.37 1.85
CA ALA A 20 5.20 -10.18 2.72
C ALA A 20 5.17 -8.76 3.33
N GLY A 21 6.32 -8.16 3.63
CA GLY A 21 6.41 -6.79 4.11
C GLY A 21 5.90 -5.77 3.09
N ALA A 22 6.27 -5.93 1.82
CA ALA A 22 5.74 -5.10 0.74
C ALA A 22 4.23 -5.27 0.59
N ASN A 23 3.75 -6.51 0.63
CA ASN A 23 2.33 -6.80 0.50
C ASN A 23 1.52 -6.31 1.69
N LEU A 24 2.07 -6.38 2.90
CA LEU A 24 1.44 -5.81 4.10
C LEU A 24 1.30 -4.28 3.98
N ALA A 25 2.34 -3.61 3.48
CA ALA A 25 2.29 -2.16 3.27
C ALA A 25 1.16 -1.75 2.32
N ILE A 26 1.01 -2.45 1.19
CA ILE A 26 -0.05 -2.15 0.22
C ILE A 26 -1.44 -2.65 0.63
N CYS A 27 -1.56 -3.48 1.66
CA CYS A 27 -2.84 -3.83 2.28
C CYS A 27 -3.41 -2.69 3.14
N CYS A 28 -2.59 -1.77 3.59
CA CYS A 28 -3.03 -0.62 4.37
C CYS A 28 -3.81 0.37 3.51
N ASP A 29 -4.63 1.20 4.15
CA ASP A 29 -5.50 2.12 3.41
C ASP A 29 -4.73 3.27 2.76
N VAL A 30 -3.72 3.79 3.47
CA VAL A 30 -2.86 4.86 2.98
C VAL A 30 -1.42 4.55 3.39
N THR A 31 -0.53 4.52 2.43
CA THR A 31 0.89 4.20 2.68
C THR A 31 1.78 5.36 2.28
N PHE A 32 2.57 5.80 3.25
CA PHE A 32 3.71 6.70 3.06
C PHE A 32 5.01 5.90 3.06
N ALA A 33 6.00 6.35 2.34
CA ALA A 33 7.34 5.77 2.37
C ALA A 33 8.40 6.85 2.39
N GLY A 34 9.46 6.65 3.16
CA GLY A 34 10.63 7.51 3.09
C GLY A 34 11.30 7.42 1.72
N GLU A 35 11.94 8.48 1.26
CA GLU A 35 12.59 8.53 -0.06
C GLU A 35 13.62 7.41 -0.27
N SER A 36 14.29 6.97 0.80
CA SER A 36 15.25 5.86 0.73
C SER A 36 14.62 4.48 0.78
N ALA A 37 13.31 4.39 1.03
CA ALA A 37 12.60 3.11 1.08
C ALA A 37 12.58 2.43 -0.30
N LYS A 38 12.57 1.09 -0.27
CA LYS A 38 12.49 0.25 -1.47
C LYS A 38 11.39 -0.79 -1.29
N PHE A 39 10.75 -1.14 -2.38
CA PHE A 39 9.73 -2.19 -2.44
C PHE A 39 10.22 -3.31 -3.36
N ILE A 40 10.07 -4.56 -2.92
CA ILE A 40 10.54 -5.73 -3.66
C ILE A 40 9.47 -6.83 -3.58
N GLN A 41 9.00 -7.31 -4.74
CA GLN A 41 8.20 -8.53 -4.82
C GLN A 41 9.14 -9.75 -4.94
N SER A 42 9.77 -10.11 -3.82
CA SER A 42 10.92 -11.02 -3.79
C SER A 42 10.59 -12.52 -3.88
N PHE A 43 9.31 -12.89 -3.95
CA PHE A 43 8.88 -14.31 -3.91
C PHE A 43 9.48 -15.14 -5.03
N VAL A 44 9.52 -14.62 -6.25
CA VAL A 44 10.07 -15.33 -7.42
C VAL A 44 11.54 -15.71 -7.22
N ASN A 45 12.30 -14.89 -6.49
CA ASN A 45 13.73 -15.11 -6.25
C ASN A 45 14.01 -16.41 -5.47
N ILE A 46 13.01 -16.90 -4.74
CA ILE A 46 13.09 -18.15 -3.96
C ILE A 46 12.05 -19.19 -4.43
N GLY A 47 11.53 -19.04 -5.63
CA GLY A 47 10.61 -19.98 -6.25
C GLY A 47 9.22 -20.04 -5.62
N LEU A 48 8.80 -18.96 -4.91
CA LEU A 48 7.49 -18.87 -4.29
C LEU A 48 6.56 -17.92 -5.06
N VAL A 49 5.27 -18.04 -4.80
CA VAL A 49 4.25 -17.10 -5.26
C VAL A 49 3.96 -16.05 -4.19
N PRO A 50 3.54 -14.83 -4.57
CA PRO A 50 3.19 -13.80 -3.60
C PRO A 50 2.09 -14.25 -2.64
N ASP A 51 2.28 -13.99 -1.34
CA ASP A 51 1.30 -14.20 -0.28
C ASP A 51 0.70 -12.87 0.20
N SER A 52 0.05 -12.87 1.37
CA SER A 52 -0.48 -11.67 2.03
C SER A 52 -1.34 -10.81 1.10
N ALA A 53 -2.14 -11.46 0.26
CA ALA A 53 -3.03 -10.82 -0.72
C ALA A 53 -2.30 -9.96 -1.78
N GLY A 54 -1.01 -10.18 -2.03
CA GLY A 54 -0.24 -9.41 -3.01
C GLY A 54 -0.82 -9.49 -4.42
N THR A 55 -1.18 -10.68 -4.88
CA THR A 55 -1.78 -10.89 -6.21
C THR A 55 -3.18 -10.31 -6.34
N TYR A 56 -3.85 -10.04 -5.22
CA TYR A 56 -5.12 -9.33 -5.20
C TYR A 56 -4.92 -7.81 -5.24
N ASN A 57 -4.06 -7.28 -4.36
CA ASN A 57 -3.92 -5.84 -4.18
C ASN A 57 -3.08 -5.16 -5.26
N LEU A 58 -1.92 -5.72 -5.60
CA LEU A 58 -0.97 -5.03 -6.46
C LEU A 58 -1.55 -4.70 -7.83
N PRO A 59 -2.16 -5.66 -8.57
CA PRO A 59 -2.72 -5.34 -9.89
C PRO A 59 -3.90 -4.35 -9.82
N ARG A 60 -4.61 -4.28 -8.69
CA ARG A 60 -5.68 -3.30 -8.50
C ARG A 60 -5.13 -1.89 -8.27
N LEU A 61 -3.95 -1.79 -7.67
CA LEU A 61 -3.28 -0.51 -7.44
C LEU A 61 -2.58 0.02 -8.69
N ILE A 62 -1.84 -0.84 -9.42
CA ILE A 62 -0.92 -0.41 -10.48
C ILE A 62 -1.24 -0.99 -11.87
N GLY A 63 -2.26 -1.82 -11.97
CA GLY A 63 -2.61 -2.54 -13.18
C GLY A 63 -1.80 -3.82 -13.37
N LYS A 64 -2.34 -4.73 -14.19
CA LYS A 64 -1.79 -6.08 -14.39
C LYS A 64 -0.38 -6.07 -14.99
N GLN A 65 -0.12 -5.20 -15.97
CA GLN A 65 1.17 -5.17 -16.67
C GLN A 65 2.32 -4.84 -15.72
N LYS A 66 2.18 -3.78 -14.94
CA LYS A 66 3.21 -3.38 -13.96
C LYS A 66 3.33 -4.38 -12.82
N ALA A 67 2.20 -4.90 -12.32
CA ALA A 67 2.20 -5.92 -11.29
C ALA A 67 2.95 -7.18 -11.75
N ALA A 68 2.67 -7.67 -12.94
CA ALA A 68 3.35 -8.82 -13.52
C ALA A 68 4.86 -8.57 -13.69
N GLY A 69 5.22 -7.41 -14.22
CA GLY A 69 6.63 -7.04 -14.39
C GLY A 69 7.41 -7.08 -13.09
N LEU A 70 6.85 -6.50 -12.01
CA LEU A 70 7.50 -6.49 -10.70
C LEU A 70 7.52 -7.87 -10.04
N MET A 71 6.42 -8.62 -10.11
CA MET A 71 6.33 -9.94 -9.50
C MET A 71 7.18 -10.99 -10.20
N PHE A 72 7.31 -10.90 -11.53
CA PHE A 72 8.11 -11.86 -12.31
C PHE A 72 9.61 -11.57 -12.23
N SER A 73 10.00 -10.30 -12.17
CA SER A 73 11.42 -9.91 -12.13
C SER A 73 12.00 -9.91 -10.72
N GLY A 74 11.17 -9.65 -9.70
CA GLY A 74 11.66 -9.44 -8.34
C GLY A 74 12.50 -8.17 -8.18
N GLU A 75 12.38 -7.21 -9.09
CA GLU A 75 13.15 -5.97 -9.08
C GLU A 75 12.77 -5.05 -7.92
N LYS A 76 13.76 -4.29 -7.45
CA LYS A 76 13.54 -3.23 -6.48
C LYS A 76 12.98 -2.01 -7.19
N ILE A 77 11.96 -1.39 -6.57
CA ILE A 77 11.52 -0.06 -6.99
C ILE A 77 11.67 0.93 -5.84
N SER A 78 11.95 2.17 -6.19
CA SER A 78 12.09 3.27 -5.22
C SER A 78 10.72 3.71 -4.69
N ALA A 79 10.71 4.43 -3.57
CA ALA A 79 9.50 5.06 -3.04
C ALA A 79 8.89 6.04 -4.04
N SER A 80 9.72 6.80 -4.75
CA SER A 80 9.29 7.73 -5.80
C SER A 80 8.56 7.02 -6.94
N GLU A 81 9.15 5.93 -7.45
CA GLU A 81 8.51 5.10 -8.48
C GLU A 81 7.21 4.48 -7.99
N ALA A 82 7.18 4.01 -6.73
CA ALA A 82 5.99 3.45 -6.13
C ALA A 82 4.84 4.47 -6.05
N GLU A 83 5.15 5.72 -5.71
CA GLU A 83 4.16 6.81 -5.74
C GLU A 83 3.69 7.07 -7.17
N GLU A 84 4.60 7.20 -8.11
CA GLU A 84 4.30 7.52 -9.51
C GLU A 84 3.37 6.50 -10.17
N ILE A 85 3.59 5.21 -9.91
CA ILE A 85 2.75 4.14 -10.48
C ILE A 85 1.47 3.86 -9.70
N GLY A 86 1.24 4.54 -8.58
CA GLY A 86 0.03 4.38 -7.77
C GLY A 86 0.07 3.24 -6.76
N MET A 87 1.24 2.69 -6.46
CA MET A 87 1.40 1.63 -5.45
C MET A 87 1.20 2.16 -4.03
N ILE A 88 1.68 3.37 -3.76
CA ILE A 88 1.59 4.05 -2.47
C ILE A 88 1.01 5.44 -2.64
N PHE A 89 0.57 6.03 -1.50
CA PHE A 89 0.00 7.37 -1.51
C PHE A 89 1.06 8.45 -1.74
N LYS A 90 2.19 8.39 -1.00
CA LYS A 90 3.21 9.43 -1.10
C LYS A 90 4.59 8.97 -0.61
N ALA A 91 5.63 9.34 -1.37
CA ALA A 91 7.01 9.33 -0.92
C ALA A 91 7.30 10.64 -0.18
N VAL A 92 7.99 10.56 0.95
CA VAL A 92 8.28 11.70 1.83
C VAL A 92 9.75 11.70 2.24
N ASN A 93 10.25 12.84 2.69
CA ASN A 93 11.62 12.98 3.16
C ASN A 93 11.89 12.04 4.34
N ASP A 94 13.05 11.37 4.36
CA ASP A 94 13.42 10.42 5.41
C ASP A 94 13.51 11.07 6.80
N GLY A 95 13.96 12.35 6.85
CA GLY A 95 14.19 13.05 8.11
C GLY A 95 12.92 13.33 8.92
N ASN A 96 11.76 13.45 8.26
CA ASN A 96 10.48 13.77 8.90
C ASN A 96 9.30 12.94 8.36
N GLY A 97 9.59 11.87 7.65
CA GLY A 97 8.56 11.06 6.99
C GLY A 97 7.57 10.42 7.96
N TYR A 98 8.07 9.88 9.07
CA TYR A 98 7.21 9.31 10.12
C TYR A 98 6.26 10.37 10.70
N GLU A 99 6.78 11.55 10.98
CA GLU A 99 5.97 12.67 11.50
C GLU A 99 4.90 13.10 10.50
N ILE A 100 5.23 13.14 9.21
CA ILE A 100 4.25 13.45 8.14
C ILE A 100 3.11 12.42 8.14
N ALA A 101 3.43 11.13 8.19
CA ALA A 101 2.43 10.07 8.24
C ALA A 101 1.59 10.15 9.54
N LEU A 102 2.23 10.42 10.67
CA LEU A 102 1.55 10.58 11.96
C LEU A 102 0.62 11.80 11.96
N GLU A 103 1.04 12.93 11.42
CA GLU A 103 0.20 14.13 11.29
C GLU A 103 -1.03 13.85 10.41
N PHE A 104 -0.86 13.10 9.32
CA PHE A 104 -1.98 12.66 8.49
C PHE A 104 -2.97 11.80 9.29
N ALA A 105 -2.46 10.83 10.05
CA ALA A 105 -3.28 9.98 10.91
C ALA A 105 -4.03 10.80 11.98
N LYS A 106 -3.35 11.76 12.62
CA LYS A 106 -3.96 12.68 13.58
C LYS A 106 -5.06 13.53 12.95
N LYS A 107 -4.83 14.02 11.73
CA LYS A 107 -5.85 14.74 10.97
C LYS A 107 -7.10 13.89 10.77
N LEU A 108 -6.92 12.63 10.34
CA LEU A 108 -8.05 11.72 10.14
C LEU A 108 -8.78 11.41 11.46
N SER A 109 -8.08 11.35 12.59
CA SER A 109 -8.69 11.10 13.89
C SER A 109 -9.68 12.18 14.34
N LYS A 110 -9.54 13.40 13.79
CA LYS A 110 -10.42 14.53 14.03
C LYS A 110 -11.58 14.62 13.04
N MET A 111 -11.57 13.79 12.01
CA MET A 111 -12.64 13.72 11.02
C MET A 111 -13.78 12.81 11.50
N PRO A 112 -14.96 12.86 10.88
CA PRO A 112 -16.07 11.93 11.22
C PRO A 112 -15.66 10.47 10.99
N THR A 113 -15.23 9.79 12.05
CA THR A 113 -14.68 8.43 11.97
C THR A 113 -15.66 7.40 11.42
N LYS A 114 -16.96 7.59 11.69
CA LYS A 114 -18.01 6.74 11.13
C LYS A 114 -18.08 6.86 9.61
N SER A 115 -18.00 8.08 9.09
CA SER A 115 -17.97 8.32 7.64
C SER A 115 -16.74 7.67 6.99
N ILE A 116 -15.56 7.82 7.60
CA ILE A 116 -14.34 7.20 7.12
C ILE A 116 -14.47 5.68 7.07
N GLY A 117 -15.04 5.07 8.12
CA GLY A 117 -15.30 3.63 8.16
C GLY A 117 -16.21 3.15 7.03
N LEU A 118 -17.28 3.89 6.74
CA LEU A 118 -18.19 3.59 5.63
C LEU A 118 -17.53 3.79 4.26
N ILE A 119 -16.75 4.85 4.10
CA ILE A 119 -15.97 5.07 2.85
C ILE A 119 -15.02 3.90 2.61
N LYS A 120 -14.30 3.46 3.63
CA LYS A 120 -13.40 2.31 3.54
C LYS A 120 -14.15 1.04 3.11
N GLU A 121 -15.29 0.77 3.72
CA GLU A 121 -16.16 -0.37 3.36
C GLU A 121 -16.57 -0.30 1.89
N LEU A 122 -17.10 0.85 1.44
CA LEU A 122 -17.51 1.06 0.06
C LEU A 122 -16.37 0.93 -0.95
N LEU A 123 -15.19 1.45 -0.62
CA LEU A 123 -14.00 1.31 -1.46
C LEU A 123 -13.60 -0.18 -1.60
N ASN A 124 -13.62 -0.93 -0.50
CA ASN A 124 -13.27 -2.35 -0.52
C ASN A 124 -14.29 -3.18 -1.32
N GLU A 125 -15.58 -2.85 -1.23
CA GLU A 125 -16.65 -3.55 -1.95
C GLU A 125 -16.71 -3.17 -3.43
N SER A 126 -16.23 -1.99 -3.80
CA SER A 126 -16.38 -1.44 -5.16
C SER A 126 -15.81 -2.35 -6.25
N ASN A 127 -14.79 -3.13 -5.94
CA ASN A 127 -14.16 -4.05 -6.90
C ASN A 127 -15.06 -5.22 -7.33
N GLY A 128 -16.05 -5.54 -6.54
CA GLY A 128 -17.02 -6.63 -6.82
C GLY A 128 -18.40 -6.14 -7.26
N ASN A 129 -18.65 -4.84 -7.21
CA ASN A 129 -19.94 -4.26 -7.47
C ASN A 129 -20.07 -3.69 -8.88
N SER A 130 -21.25 -3.80 -9.46
CA SER A 130 -21.61 -3.05 -10.67
C SER A 130 -22.12 -1.66 -10.30
N ILE A 131 -21.88 -0.68 -11.18
CA ILE A 131 -22.56 0.61 -11.09
C ILE A 131 -24.03 0.40 -11.42
N LYS A 132 -24.89 0.68 -10.45
CA LYS A 132 -26.36 0.69 -10.64
C LYS A 132 -26.90 2.07 -10.32
#